data_008d0ed9e7029c137b6ec96a2f3f8969
#
_entry.id   008d0ed9e7029c137b6ec96a2f3f8969
#
_cell.length_a   1.000
_cell.length_b   1.000
_cell.length_c   1.000
_cell.angle_alpha   90.00
_cell.angle_beta   90.00
_cell.angle_gamma   90.00
#
_symmetry.space_group_name_H-M   'P 1'
#
loop_
_entity.id
_entity.type
_entity.pdbx_description
1 polymer ?
#
loop_
_entity_poly.entity_id
_entity_poly.type
_entity_poly.pdbx_seq_one_letter_code
_entity_poly.pdbx_strand_id
1 'polypeptide(L)'
;MQQYLDLMQKILDEGVERSDRTGTGTKSIFGHQMQFNLKDGFPLVTTKKIHLKSIIHELIWFLQGSTNIAYLKENGVSIWDEWADENGELGPVYGAQWRSWPNPGKEPIDQISNLIKGIKENPDSRRHIVSGWNPTLIDEMALPPCHTLFQFYVAENNLSCQLYQRSADVFLGVPFNIASYALLTHMVAQVCNLKAHKFVHTFGDTHLYLNHLDQANLQLTREPKPLPRLKLNEDVKNIFDFKYDDIEVIDYESHPLISAPIAV
;
A
#
# COMPACT_ATOMS: atom_id res chain seq x y z
N MET A 1 4.10 -14.42 -6.95
CA MET A 1 3.42 -14.21 -5.61
C MET A 1 3.87 -15.20 -4.54
N GLN A 2 4.83 -16.06 -4.85
CA GLN A 2 5.32 -17.07 -3.91
C GLN A 2 5.85 -16.46 -2.61
N GLN A 3 6.61 -15.36 -2.68
CA GLN A 3 7.16 -14.67 -1.50
C GLN A 3 6.10 -14.20 -0.49
N TYR A 4 4.86 -13.93 -0.93
CA TYR A 4 3.75 -13.62 -0.03
C TYR A 4 3.24 -14.88 0.69
N LEU A 5 3.14 -16.00 0.00
CA LEU A 5 2.77 -17.29 0.62
C LEU A 5 3.86 -17.77 1.58
N ASP A 6 5.14 -17.61 1.20
CA ASP A 6 6.29 -17.95 2.04
C ASP A 6 6.28 -17.14 3.35
N LEU A 7 5.92 -15.84 3.28
CA LEU A 7 5.75 -15.02 4.49
C LEU A 7 4.62 -15.54 5.38
N MET A 8 3.48 -15.88 4.80
CA MET A 8 2.33 -16.42 5.54
C MET A 8 2.68 -17.74 6.22
N GLN A 9 3.34 -18.65 5.49
CA GLN A 9 3.83 -19.92 6.04
C GLN A 9 4.83 -19.69 7.17
N LYS A 10 5.77 -18.78 6.98
CA LYS A 10 6.75 -18.43 8.00
C LYS A 10 6.11 -17.96 9.31
N ILE A 11 5.05 -17.14 9.23
CA ILE A 11 4.33 -16.71 10.44
C ILE A 11 3.64 -17.90 11.12
N LEU A 12 3.05 -18.82 10.36
CA LEU A 12 2.42 -20.02 10.93
C LEU A 12 3.43 -20.92 11.61
N ASP A 13 4.65 -21.04 11.09
CA ASP A 13 5.68 -21.93 11.62
C ASP A 13 6.47 -21.29 12.79
N GLU A 14 6.89 -20.04 12.65
CA GLU A 14 7.85 -19.39 13.54
C GLU A 14 7.22 -18.28 14.41
N GLY A 15 5.98 -17.84 14.10
CA GLY A 15 5.35 -16.71 14.76
C GLY A 15 5.02 -16.99 16.22
N VAL A 16 5.16 -15.96 17.06
CA VAL A 16 4.82 -16.00 18.50
C VAL A 16 3.43 -15.41 18.68
N GLU A 17 2.61 -16.08 19.49
CA GLU A 17 1.29 -15.57 19.86
C GLU A 17 1.42 -14.39 20.83
N ARG A 18 0.67 -13.32 20.54
CA ARG A 18 0.65 -12.09 21.32
C ARG A 18 -0.78 -11.56 21.44
N SER A 19 -1.06 -10.91 22.55
CA SER A 19 -2.25 -10.06 22.66
C SER A 19 -2.09 -8.83 21.78
N ASP A 20 -3.20 -8.29 21.33
CA ASP A 20 -3.25 -7.04 20.56
C ASP A 20 -4.36 -6.11 21.09
N ARG A 21 -4.43 -4.89 20.56
CA ARG A 21 -5.40 -3.86 20.96
C ARG A 21 -6.85 -4.30 20.77
N THR A 22 -7.12 -5.14 19.76
CA THR A 22 -8.49 -5.57 19.42
C THR A 22 -8.97 -6.72 20.32
N GLY A 23 -8.10 -7.34 21.11
CA GLY A 23 -8.41 -8.52 21.92
C GLY A 23 -8.53 -9.82 21.12
N THR A 24 -8.36 -9.79 19.80
CA THR A 24 -8.41 -10.99 18.93
C THR A 24 -7.19 -11.87 19.11
N GLY A 25 -6.04 -11.26 19.38
CA GLY A 25 -4.73 -11.91 19.41
C GLY A 25 -4.14 -12.11 18.01
N THR A 26 -2.84 -12.19 17.98
CA THR A 26 -2.07 -12.36 16.73
C THR A 26 -0.99 -13.40 16.89
N LYS A 27 -0.61 -14.04 15.78
CA LYS A 27 0.64 -14.78 15.63
C LYS A 27 1.59 -13.95 14.78
N SER A 28 2.77 -13.56 15.30
CA SER A 28 3.62 -12.57 14.66
C SER A 28 5.09 -12.91 14.67
N ILE A 29 5.79 -12.38 13.65
CA ILE A 29 7.26 -12.28 13.57
C ILE A 29 7.65 -10.81 13.52
N PHE A 30 8.89 -10.49 13.88
CA PHE A 30 9.42 -9.14 13.77
C PHE A 30 10.54 -9.06 12.73
N GLY A 31 10.33 -8.21 11.74
CA GLY A 31 11.29 -8.01 10.64
C GLY A 31 11.16 -9.05 9.53
N HIS A 32 10.78 -8.60 8.35
CA HIS A 32 10.76 -9.40 7.13
C HIS A 32 10.86 -8.48 5.91
N GLN A 33 11.28 -9.04 4.77
CA GLN A 33 11.32 -8.30 3.52
C GLN A 33 10.89 -9.19 2.35
N MET A 34 10.01 -8.67 1.50
CA MET A 34 9.67 -9.26 0.21
C MET A 34 10.12 -8.35 -0.93
N GLN A 35 10.44 -8.94 -2.08
CA GLN A 35 10.79 -8.20 -3.29
C GLN A 35 9.95 -8.69 -4.48
N PHE A 36 9.47 -7.75 -5.27
CA PHE A 36 8.68 -8.01 -6.48
C PHE A 36 9.36 -7.34 -7.67
N ASN A 37 9.69 -8.12 -8.69
CA ASN A 37 10.15 -7.58 -9.96
C ASN A 37 8.92 -7.18 -10.78
N LEU A 38 8.72 -5.89 -10.99
CA LEU A 38 7.53 -5.37 -11.67
C LEU A 38 7.53 -5.62 -13.18
N LYS A 39 8.65 -6.13 -13.74
CA LYS A 39 8.72 -6.59 -15.12
C LYS A 39 8.06 -7.95 -15.33
N ASP A 40 7.93 -8.75 -14.27
CA ASP A 40 7.32 -10.08 -14.33
C ASP A 40 5.79 -10.03 -14.35
N GLY A 41 5.20 -8.86 -14.11
CA GLY A 41 3.77 -8.58 -14.06
C GLY A 41 3.40 -7.73 -12.85
N PHE A 42 2.13 -7.34 -12.78
CA PHE A 42 1.61 -6.56 -11.67
C PHE A 42 1.37 -7.49 -10.45
N PRO A 43 1.98 -7.21 -9.27
CA PRO A 43 1.95 -8.13 -8.15
C PRO A 43 0.61 -8.06 -7.38
N LEU A 44 -0.46 -8.45 -8.04
CA LEU A 44 -1.78 -8.64 -7.46
C LEU A 44 -1.95 -10.10 -7.04
N VAL A 45 -2.33 -10.34 -5.79
CA VAL A 45 -2.49 -11.69 -5.25
C VAL A 45 -3.52 -12.48 -6.06
N THR A 46 -3.17 -13.71 -6.47
CA THR A 46 -3.99 -14.58 -7.29
C THR A 46 -4.55 -15.80 -6.52
N THR A 47 -4.01 -16.10 -5.34
CA THR A 47 -4.46 -17.21 -4.50
C THR A 47 -5.78 -16.94 -3.75
N LYS A 48 -6.24 -15.70 -3.77
CA LYS A 48 -7.61 -15.26 -3.45
C LYS A 48 -7.95 -14.03 -4.27
N LYS A 49 -9.24 -13.78 -4.50
CA LYS A 49 -9.70 -12.57 -5.19
C LYS A 49 -9.47 -11.34 -4.31
N ILE A 50 -8.86 -10.30 -4.89
CA ILE A 50 -8.62 -9.01 -4.26
C ILE A 50 -9.55 -7.96 -4.88
N HIS A 51 -10.08 -7.04 -4.06
CA HIS A 51 -10.95 -5.96 -4.49
C HIS A 51 -10.13 -4.78 -5.02
N LEU A 52 -9.66 -4.91 -6.27
CA LEU A 52 -8.77 -3.95 -6.92
C LEU A 52 -9.34 -2.52 -6.96
N LYS A 53 -10.66 -2.39 -7.11
CA LYS A 53 -11.34 -1.08 -7.14
C LYS A 53 -11.02 -0.26 -5.88
N SER A 54 -11.08 -0.88 -4.70
CA SER A 54 -10.74 -0.21 -3.44
C SER A 54 -9.29 0.26 -3.41
N ILE A 55 -8.35 -0.56 -3.89
CA ILE A 55 -6.92 -0.22 -3.92
C ILE A 55 -6.66 1.01 -4.78
N ILE A 56 -7.27 1.06 -5.97
CA ILE A 56 -7.07 2.18 -6.90
C ILE A 56 -7.66 3.46 -6.33
N HIS A 57 -8.91 3.42 -5.84
CA HIS A 57 -9.55 4.61 -5.27
C HIS A 57 -8.85 5.10 -4.00
N GLU A 58 -8.38 4.21 -3.13
CA GLU A 58 -7.62 4.58 -1.94
C GLU A 58 -6.32 5.31 -2.32
N LEU A 59 -5.55 4.78 -3.28
CA LEU A 59 -4.32 5.44 -3.72
C LEU A 59 -4.59 6.82 -4.34
N ILE A 60 -5.63 6.95 -5.17
CA ILE A 60 -6.05 8.24 -5.74
C ILE A 60 -6.43 9.21 -4.61
N TRP A 61 -7.19 8.74 -3.62
CA TRP A 61 -7.61 9.53 -2.46
C TRP A 61 -6.41 10.01 -1.62
N PHE A 62 -5.39 9.16 -1.39
CA PHE A 62 -4.13 9.59 -0.77
C PHE A 62 -3.41 10.67 -1.60
N LEU A 63 -3.33 10.50 -2.92
CA LEU A 63 -2.71 11.48 -3.82
C LEU A 63 -3.47 12.81 -3.90
N GLN A 64 -4.78 12.80 -3.65
CA GLN A 64 -5.58 14.03 -3.51
C GLN A 64 -5.29 14.79 -2.20
N GLY A 65 -4.63 14.14 -1.22
CA GLY A 65 -4.38 14.73 0.10
C GLY A 65 -5.62 14.80 0.98
N SER A 66 -6.69 14.11 0.62
CA SER A 66 -7.95 14.10 1.35
C SER A 66 -7.86 13.24 2.60
N THR A 67 -8.61 13.63 3.64
CA THR A 67 -8.78 12.91 4.91
C THR A 67 -10.23 12.52 5.15
N ASN A 68 -11.15 13.03 4.33
CA ASN A 68 -12.58 12.73 4.36
C ASN A 68 -12.91 11.57 3.42
N ILE A 69 -13.71 10.61 3.91
CA ILE A 69 -14.07 9.39 3.16
C ILE A 69 -15.19 9.58 2.13
N ALA A 70 -15.72 10.80 1.94
CA ALA A 70 -16.81 11.06 1.00
C ALA A 70 -16.50 10.56 -0.42
N TYR A 71 -15.30 10.88 -0.94
CA TYR A 71 -14.85 10.38 -2.24
C TYR A 71 -14.86 8.84 -2.32
N LEU A 72 -14.42 8.15 -1.27
CA LEU A 72 -14.42 6.69 -1.22
C LEU A 72 -15.84 6.13 -1.24
N LYS A 73 -16.74 6.70 -0.43
CA LYS A 73 -18.17 6.31 -0.39
C LYS A 73 -18.87 6.53 -1.72
N GLU A 74 -18.68 7.68 -2.38
CA GLU A 74 -19.22 7.99 -3.70
C GLU A 74 -18.79 6.96 -4.76
N ASN A 75 -17.62 6.36 -4.58
CA ASN A 75 -17.10 5.32 -5.46
C ASN A 75 -17.37 3.89 -4.96
N GLY A 76 -18.18 3.71 -3.91
CA GLY A 76 -18.55 2.40 -3.37
C GLY A 76 -17.39 1.68 -2.68
N VAL A 77 -16.48 2.42 -2.06
CA VAL A 77 -15.35 1.92 -1.28
C VAL A 77 -15.59 2.20 0.19
N SER A 78 -15.61 1.16 1.01
CA SER A 78 -15.99 1.21 2.44
C SER A 78 -14.85 0.82 3.39
N ILE A 79 -13.62 0.66 2.89
CA ILE A 79 -12.50 0.13 3.67
C ILE A 79 -12.02 1.06 4.81
N TRP A 80 -12.53 2.27 4.89
CA TRP A 80 -12.23 3.26 5.92
C TRP A 80 -13.44 3.65 6.79
N ASP A 81 -14.63 3.09 6.52
CA ASP A 81 -15.89 3.50 7.17
C ASP A 81 -15.86 3.32 8.69
N GLU A 82 -15.18 2.28 9.20
CA GLU A 82 -15.14 1.94 10.62
C GLU A 82 -14.27 2.89 11.47
N TRP A 83 -13.38 3.66 10.82
CA TRP A 83 -12.49 4.59 11.51
C TRP A 83 -12.92 6.06 11.38
N ALA A 84 -13.81 6.37 10.43
CA ALA A 84 -14.26 7.73 10.21
C ALA A 84 -15.24 8.19 11.30
N ASP A 85 -15.16 9.46 11.65
CA ASP A 85 -16.14 10.10 12.52
C ASP A 85 -17.51 10.29 11.84
N GLU A 86 -18.46 10.90 12.52
CA GLU A 86 -19.82 11.17 12.01
C GLU A 86 -19.86 12.07 10.77
N ASN A 87 -18.80 12.88 10.56
CA ASN A 87 -18.64 13.75 9.40
C ASN A 87 -17.83 13.10 8.27
N GLY A 88 -17.36 11.87 8.48
CA GLY A 88 -16.52 11.15 7.53
C GLY A 88 -15.04 11.53 7.58
N GLU A 89 -14.59 12.19 8.66
CA GLU A 89 -13.20 12.60 8.84
C GLU A 89 -12.37 11.55 9.57
N LEU A 90 -11.09 11.44 9.16
CA LEU A 90 -10.10 10.52 9.73
C LEU A 90 -8.96 11.24 10.46
N GLY A 91 -9.00 12.57 10.51
CA GLY A 91 -7.85 13.37 10.93
C GLY A 91 -6.70 13.33 9.89
N PRO A 92 -5.51 13.84 10.24
CA PRO A 92 -4.44 14.07 9.28
C PRO A 92 -3.70 12.78 8.86
N VAL A 93 -4.43 11.76 8.39
CA VAL A 93 -3.89 10.48 7.93
C VAL A 93 -3.14 10.62 6.59
N TYR A 94 -2.56 9.57 6.11
CA TYR A 94 -1.73 9.38 4.91
C TYR A 94 -1.71 10.52 3.89
N GLY A 95 -2.85 10.84 3.28
CA GLY A 95 -2.96 11.85 2.23
C GLY A 95 -2.55 13.25 2.71
N ALA A 96 -2.97 13.65 3.91
CA ALA A 96 -2.56 14.92 4.51
C ALA A 96 -1.04 14.98 4.74
N GLN A 97 -0.44 13.90 5.25
CA GLN A 97 1.00 13.85 5.47
C GLN A 97 1.78 13.89 4.15
N TRP A 98 1.31 13.21 3.12
CA TRP A 98 1.97 13.17 1.81
C TRP A 98 1.91 14.50 1.07
N ARG A 99 0.77 15.23 1.20
CA ARG A 99 0.47 16.40 0.37
C ARG A 99 0.51 17.75 1.11
N SER A 100 0.43 17.72 2.43
CA SER A 100 0.33 18.94 3.24
C SER A 100 0.99 18.75 4.60
N TRP A 101 2.25 18.29 4.61
CA TRP A 101 3.02 18.13 5.85
C TRP A 101 3.18 19.48 6.56
N PRO A 102 2.84 19.59 7.86
CA PRO A 102 2.94 20.84 8.60
C PRO A 102 4.35 21.43 8.59
N ASN A 103 4.44 22.74 8.31
CA ASN A 103 5.69 23.50 8.28
C ASN A 103 5.49 24.84 8.98
N PRO A 104 5.65 24.92 10.32
CA PRO A 104 5.30 26.09 11.10
C PRO A 104 5.92 27.38 10.57
N GLY A 105 5.08 28.40 10.33
CA GLY A 105 5.50 29.70 9.79
C GLY A 105 5.85 29.74 8.30
N LYS A 106 5.61 28.66 7.56
CA LYS A 106 5.81 28.55 6.10
C LYS A 106 4.66 27.74 5.49
N GLU A 107 4.62 27.72 4.14
CA GLU A 107 3.70 26.86 3.40
C GLU A 107 3.91 25.39 3.75
N PRO A 108 2.84 24.58 3.86
CA PRO A 108 2.95 23.13 4.04
C PRO A 108 3.82 22.48 2.96
N ILE A 109 4.43 21.36 3.32
CA ILE A 109 5.29 20.62 2.39
C ILE A 109 4.47 19.57 1.64
N ASP A 110 4.39 19.70 0.32
CA ASP A 110 3.89 18.65 -0.55
C ASP A 110 5.04 17.68 -0.89
N GLN A 111 5.09 16.57 -0.16
CA GLN A 111 6.16 15.57 -0.30
C GLN A 111 6.10 14.86 -1.66
N ILE A 112 4.90 14.64 -2.22
CA ILE A 112 4.74 13.95 -3.53
C ILE A 112 5.22 14.88 -4.66
N SER A 113 4.85 16.16 -4.65
CA SER A 113 5.35 17.12 -5.65
C SER A 113 6.86 17.26 -5.58
N ASN A 114 7.43 17.33 -4.36
CA ASN A 114 8.87 17.38 -4.16
C ASN A 114 9.58 16.10 -4.62
N LEU A 115 8.97 14.92 -4.37
CA LEU A 115 9.47 13.65 -4.86
C LEU A 115 9.56 13.62 -6.39
N ILE A 116 8.47 13.94 -7.09
CA ILE A 116 8.42 13.94 -8.57
C ILE A 116 9.45 14.92 -9.13
N LYS A 117 9.50 16.14 -8.58
CA LYS A 117 10.51 17.15 -8.97
C LYS A 117 11.93 16.61 -8.74
N GLY A 118 12.20 16.05 -7.56
CA GLY A 118 13.51 15.53 -7.20
C GLY A 118 13.97 14.39 -8.12
N ILE A 119 13.08 13.46 -8.47
CA ILE A 119 13.39 12.35 -9.39
C ILE A 119 13.73 12.89 -10.79
N LYS A 120 13.01 13.91 -11.28
CA LYS A 120 13.25 14.50 -12.61
C LYS A 120 14.54 15.32 -12.67
N GLU A 121 14.84 16.11 -11.63
CA GLU A 121 15.96 17.04 -11.62
C GLU A 121 17.27 16.43 -11.10
N ASN A 122 17.17 15.46 -10.18
CA ASN A 122 18.34 14.82 -9.56
C ASN A 122 18.02 13.32 -9.25
N PRO A 123 17.93 12.47 -10.27
CA PRO A 123 17.57 11.07 -10.11
C PRO A 123 18.51 10.28 -9.19
N ASP A 124 19.78 10.67 -9.09
CA ASP A 124 20.79 9.99 -8.24
C ASP A 124 20.68 10.35 -6.75
N SER A 125 19.75 11.21 -6.38
CA SER A 125 19.54 11.60 -4.99
C SER A 125 19.11 10.40 -4.13
N ARG A 126 19.64 10.36 -2.91
CA ARG A 126 19.25 9.38 -1.87
C ARG A 126 18.12 9.90 -0.96
N ARG A 127 17.48 11.03 -1.35
CA ARG A 127 16.47 11.74 -0.56
C ARG A 127 15.07 11.66 -1.15
N HIS A 128 14.83 10.73 -2.07
CA HIS A 128 13.51 10.47 -2.63
C HIS A 128 12.65 9.70 -1.62
N ILE A 129 12.29 10.35 -0.51
CA ILE A 129 11.57 9.76 0.63
C ILE A 129 10.28 10.53 0.84
N VAL A 130 9.21 9.79 1.14
CA VAL A 130 7.93 10.31 1.63
C VAL A 130 7.63 9.64 2.97
N SER A 131 7.34 10.44 4.00
CA SER A 131 6.98 9.97 5.33
C SER A 131 5.49 10.19 5.58
N GLY A 132 4.81 9.14 6.03
CA GLY A 132 3.46 9.25 6.60
C GLY A 132 3.47 9.35 8.13
N TRP A 133 4.59 9.01 8.77
CA TRP A 133 4.71 8.99 10.22
C TRP A 133 5.11 10.38 10.76
N ASN A 134 4.16 11.06 11.38
CA ASN A 134 4.34 12.37 11.98
C ASN A 134 4.08 12.32 13.51
N PRO A 135 5.13 12.25 14.33
CA PRO A 135 4.97 12.09 15.79
C PRO A 135 4.14 13.21 16.46
N THR A 136 4.08 14.40 15.85
CA THR A 136 3.34 15.53 16.42
C THR A 136 1.84 15.47 16.18
N LEU A 137 1.38 14.64 15.23
CA LEU A 137 -0.02 14.52 14.83
C LEU A 137 -0.61 13.11 15.00
N ILE A 138 0.17 12.18 15.55
CA ILE A 138 -0.25 10.77 15.68
C ILE A 138 -1.56 10.62 16.47
N ASP A 139 -1.72 11.39 17.53
CA ASP A 139 -2.88 11.31 18.42
C ASP A 139 -4.14 11.98 17.81
N GLU A 140 -3.98 12.72 16.71
CA GLU A 140 -5.08 13.33 15.95
C GLU A 140 -5.58 12.43 14.80
N MET A 141 -4.92 11.30 14.56
CA MET A 141 -5.26 10.36 13.49
C MET A 141 -6.18 9.27 14.00
N ALA A 142 -7.29 9.03 13.30
CA ALA A 142 -8.19 7.92 13.61
C ALA A 142 -7.47 6.56 13.55
N LEU A 143 -6.48 6.43 12.66
CA LEU A 143 -5.60 5.27 12.55
C LEU A 143 -4.17 5.72 12.23
N PRO A 144 -3.20 5.57 13.17
CA PRO A 144 -1.80 5.85 12.91
C PRO A 144 -1.24 5.04 11.74
N PRO A 145 -0.46 5.66 10.83
CA PRO A 145 -0.01 5.01 9.59
C PRO A 145 0.74 3.70 9.81
N CYS A 146 0.24 2.62 9.23
CA CYS A 146 0.93 1.33 9.22
C CYS A 146 2.11 1.35 8.24
N HIS A 147 1.91 1.84 7.01
CA HIS A 147 2.98 2.11 6.04
C HIS A 147 3.55 3.51 6.31
N THR A 148 4.67 3.54 7.01
CA THR A 148 5.20 4.74 7.65
C THR A 148 6.04 5.62 6.75
N LEU A 149 6.82 5.01 5.87
CA LEU A 149 7.63 5.72 4.88
C LEU A 149 7.90 4.85 3.66
N PHE A 150 8.12 5.50 2.54
CA PHE A 150 8.62 4.86 1.34
C PHE A 150 9.70 5.69 0.67
N GLN A 151 10.61 5.01 -0.03
CA GLN A 151 11.75 5.60 -0.72
C GLN A 151 11.80 5.10 -2.15
N PHE A 152 12.13 6.00 -3.07
CA PHE A 152 12.42 5.64 -4.45
C PHE A 152 13.91 5.66 -4.74
N TYR A 153 14.29 4.82 -5.70
CA TYR A 153 15.65 4.68 -6.20
C TYR A 153 15.63 4.59 -7.71
N VAL A 154 16.48 5.38 -8.37
CA VAL A 154 16.62 5.39 -9.82
C VAL A 154 17.99 4.85 -10.22
N ALA A 155 18.02 3.91 -11.16
CA ALA A 155 19.24 3.41 -11.79
C ALA A 155 18.94 2.95 -13.21
N GLU A 156 19.76 3.32 -14.19
CA GLU A 156 19.65 2.86 -15.58
C GLU A 156 18.25 3.04 -16.17
N ASN A 157 17.62 4.19 -15.94
CA ASN A 157 16.23 4.53 -16.31
C ASN A 157 15.16 3.63 -15.66
N ASN A 158 15.52 2.86 -14.63
CA ASN A 158 14.59 2.05 -13.86
C ASN A 158 14.29 2.71 -12.51
N LEU A 159 13.03 2.67 -12.12
CA LEU A 159 12.55 3.17 -10.83
C LEU A 159 12.16 2.00 -9.93
N SER A 160 12.72 1.97 -8.73
CA SER A 160 12.36 1.04 -7.67
C SER A 160 11.79 1.78 -6.47
N CYS A 161 10.88 1.13 -5.74
CA CYS A 161 10.30 1.65 -4.51
C CYS A 161 10.55 0.68 -3.37
N GLN A 162 10.91 1.20 -2.20
CA GLN A 162 10.94 0.45 -0.95
C GLN A 162 9.96 1.08 0.04
N LEU A 163 9.06 0.25 0.57
CA LEU A 163 8.13 0.60 1.64
C LEU A 163 8.64 0.02 2.96
N TYR A 164 8.59 0.80 4.05
CA TYR A 164 8.62 0.29 5.41
C TYR A 164 7.22 0.36 6.04
N GLN A 165 6.70 -0.81 6.41
CA GLN A 165 5.42 -0.99 7.08
C GLN A 165 5.67 -1.47 8.51
N ARG A 166 5.33 -0.65 9.52
CA ARG A 166 5.59 -0.94 10.94
C ARG A 166 4.71 -2.04 11.51
N SER A 167 3.49 -2.19 10.95
CA SER A 167 2.47 -3.13 11.41
C SER A 167 1.73 -3.67 10.18
N ALA A 168 1.69 -4.99 10.02
CA ALA A 168 1.22 -5.63 8.80
C ALA A 168 0.30 -6.82 9.09
N ASP A 169 -1.01 -6.62 8.92
CA ASP A 169 -1.96 -7.72 8.77
C ASP A 169 -1.70 -8.42 7.44
N VAL A 170 -1.10 -9.60 7.53
CA VAL A 170 -0.65 -10.34 6.34
C VAL A 170 -1.80 -10.89 5.54
N PHE A 171 -2.93 -11.22 6.19
CA PHE A 171 -4.06 -11.80 5.48
C PHE A 171 -4.92 -10.77 4.74
N LEU A 172 -5.35 -9.70 5.39
CA LEU A 172 -6.24 -8.69 4.78
C LEU A 172 -5.45 -7.50 4.19
N GLY A 173 -4.53 -6.90 4.95
CA GLY A 173 -3.88 -5.64 4.59
C GLY A 173 -2.75 -5.79 3.57
N VAL A 174 -1.81 -6.71 3.78
CA VAL A 174 -0.59 -6.82 2.95
C VAL A 174 -0.89 -6.99 1.46
N PRO A 175 -1.89 -7.80 1.00
CA PRO A 175 -2.24 -7.87 -0.42
C PRO A 175 -2.62 -6.53 -1.04
N PHE A 176 -3.34 -5.67 -0.29
CA PHE A 176 -3.68 -4.32 -0.71
C PHE A 176 -2.44 -3.44 -0.81
N ASN A 177 -1.58 -3.48 0.21
CA ASN A 177 -0.37 -2.65 0.24
C ASN A 177 0.61 -3.02 -0.88
N ILE A 178 0.80 -4.32 -1.19
CA ILE A 178 1.63 -4.77 -2.33
C ILE A 178 1.14 -4.14 -3.62
N ALA A 179 -0.15 -4.28 -3.93
CA ALA A 179 -0.71 -3.77 -5.18
C ALA A 179 -0.71 -2.23 -5.22
N SER A 180 -1.05 -1.55 -4.11
CA SER A 180 -1.07 -0.09 -4.01
C SER A 180 0.30 0.53 -4.28
N TYR A 181 1.37 0.03 -3.63
CA TYR A 181 2.71 0.58 -3.82
C TYR A 181 3.37 0.15 -5.14
N ALA A 182 3.02 -1.02 -5.67
CA ALA A 182 3.38 -1.38 -7.04
C ALA A 182 2.72 -0.43 -8.06
N LEU A 183 1.43 -0.13 -7.90
CA LEU A 183 0.71 0.84 -8.73
C LEU A 183 1.34 2.23 -8.62
N LEU A 184 1.59 2.72 -7.40
CA LEU A 184 2.27 4.00 -7.18
C LEU A 184 3.63 4.04 -7.88
N THR A 185 4.39 2.93 -7.86
CA THR A 185 5.70 2.85 -8.53
C THR A 185 5.55 2.99 -10.04
N HIS A 186 4.54 2.36 -10.66
CA HIS A 186 4.25 2.51 -12.08
C HIS A 186 3.82 3.94 -12.44
N MET A 187 2.95 4.55 -11.63
CA MET A 187 2.48 5.93 -11.84
C MET A 187 3.64 6.94 -11.76
N VAL A 188 4.49 6.83 -10.74
CA VAL A 188 5.68 7.68 -10.59
C VAL A 188 6.65 7.45 -11.75
N ALA A 189 6.89 6.21 -12.14
CA ALA A 189 7.76 5.90 -13.28
C ALA A 189 7.26 6.56 -14.56
N GLN A 190 5.95 6.46 -14.87
CA GLN A 190 5.36 7.07 -16.06
C GLN A 190 5.54 8.58 -16.07
N VAL A 191 5.14 9.29 -15.01
CA VAL A 191 5.21 10.77 -14.99
C VAL A 191 6.63 11.31 -14.91
N CYS A 192 7.62 10.47 -14.54
CA CYS A 192 9.05 10.78 -14.55
C CYS A 192 9.78 10.25 -15.80
N ASN A 193 9.07 9.63 -16.76
CA ASN A 193 9.65 9.02 -17.96
C ASN A 193 10.71 7.94 -17.65
N LEU A 194 10.43 7.13 -16.64
CA LEU A 194 11.23 5.98 -16.19
C LEU A 194 10.45 4.67 -16.38
N LYS A 195 11.11 3.53 -16.14
CA LYS A 195 10.49 2.19 -16.18
C LYS A 195 10.34 1.69 -14.75
N ALA A 196 9.16 1.24 -14.38
CA ALA A 196 8.95 0.54 -13.11
C ALA A 196 9.78 -0.76 -13.09
N HIS A 197 10.51 -0.98 -11.98
CA HIS A 197 11.46 -2.09 -11.90
C HIS A 197 11.21 -3.00 -10.72
N LYS A 198 11.34 -2.51 -9.49
CA LYS A 198 11.25 -3.33 -8.30
C LYS A 198 10.41 -2.65 -7.22
N PHE A 199 9.58 -3.44 -6.56
CA PHE A 199 8.96 -3.07 -5.30
C PHE A 199 9.56 -3.91 -4.17
N VAL A 200 10.08 -3.27 -3.14
CA VAL A 200 10.62 -3.88 -1.93
C VAL A 200 9.71 -3.55 -0.77
N HIS A 201 9.15 -4.56 -0.12
CA HIS A 201 8.26 -4.40 1.01
C HIS A 201 8.95 -4.88 2.28
N THR A 202 9.29 -3.96 3.15
CA THR A 202 9.98 -4.20 4.42
C THR A 202 9.01 -4.02 5.57
N PHE A 203 9.00 -4.95 6.50
CA PHE A 203 8.04 -5.05 7.59
C PHE A 203 8.71 -4.93 8.96
N GLY A 204 7.99 -4.33 9.90
CA GLY A 204 8.24 -4.43 11.33
C GLY A 204 7.47 -5.60 11.95
N ASP A 205 6.42 -5.32 12.73
CA ASP A 205 5.49 -6.33 13.26
C ASP A 205 4.64 -6.91 12.12
N THR A 206 4.80 -8.20 11.86
CA THR A 206 4.20 -8.89 10.71
C THR A 206 3.39 -10.04 11.24
N HIS A 207 2.06 -9.97 11.10
CA HIS A 207 1.17 -10.84 11.85
C HIS A 207 -0.01 -11.40 11.05
N LEU A 208 -0.51 -12.53 11.54
CA LEU A 208 -1.83 -13.07 11.24
C LEU A 208 -2.68 -12.95 12.51
N TYR A 209 -3.89 -12.43 12.40
CA TYR A 209 -4.86 -12.51 13.49
C TYR A 209 -5.25 -13.96 13.76
N LEU A 210 -5.47 -14.32 15.02
CA LEU A 210 -5.78 -15.71 15.38
C LEU A 210 -7.09 -16.20 14.74
N ASN A 211 -8.03 -15.31 14.46
CA ASN A 211 -9.27 -15.63 13.74
C ASN A 211 -9.11 -15.70 12.20
N HIS A 212 -7.86 -15.55 11.67
CA HIS A 212 -7.53 -15.70 10.24
C HIS A 212 -6.71 -16.97 9.94
N LEU A 213 -6.38 -17.80 10.94
CA LEU A 213 -5.49 -18.96 10.75
C LEU A 213 -6.07 -20.00 9.79
N ASP A 214 -7.37 -20.29 9.87
CA ASP A 214 -8.05 -21.23 8.96
C ASP A 214 -8.04 -20.69 7.51
N GLN A 215 -8.29 -19.41 7.34
CA GLN A 215 -8.27 -18.73 6.04
C GLN A 215 -6.85 -18.70 5.43
N ALA A 216 -5.83 -18.48 6.26
CA ALA A 216 -4.44 -18.53 5.83
C ALA A 216 -4.04 -19.94 5.40
N ASN A 217 -4.38 -20.96 6.19
CA ASN A 217 -4.15 -22.35 5.83
C ASN A 217 -4.86 -22.72 4.51
N LEU A 218 -6.12 -22.32 4.34
CA LEU A 218 -6.86 -22.54 3.09
C LEU A 218 -6.16 -21.85 1.91
N GLN A 219 -5.69 -20.61 2.08
CA GLN A 219 -5.01 -19.87 1.01
C GLN A 219 -3.69 -20.54 0.60
N LEU A 220 -2.95 -21.10 1.56
CA LEU A 220 -1.69 -21.82 1.31
C LEU A 220 -1.88 -23.13 0.52
N THR A 221 -3.08 -23.71 0.47
CA THR A 221 -3.35 -24.87 -0.39
C THR A 221 -3.51 -24.52 -1.88
N ARG A 222 -3.51 -23.22 -2.23
CA ARG A 222 -3.83 -22.75 -3.58
C ARG A 222 -2.56 -22.36 -4.34
N GLU A 223 -2.38 -22.91 -5.53
CA GLU A 223 -1.28 -22.56 -6.43
C GLU A 223 -1.47 -21.13 -6.98
N PRO A 224 -0.43 -20.27 -6.95
CA PRO A 224 -0.48 -18.98 -7.59
C PRO A 224 -0.72 -19.11 -9.11
N LYS A 225 -1.62 -18.26 -9.64
CA LYS A 225 -1.81 -18.11 -11.07
C LYS A 225 -0.83 -17.07 -11.63
N PRO A 226 -0.66 -17.00 -12.98
CA PRO A 226 0.15 -15.97 -13.62
C PRO A 226 -0.24 -14.55 -13.15
N LEU A 227 0.76 -13.68 -13.04
CA LEU A 227 0.50 -12.28 -12.68
C LEU A 227 -0.22 -11.56 -13.82
N PRO A 228 -1.19 -10.70 -13.50
CA PRO A 228 -1.82 -9.83 -14.49
C PRO A 228 -0.85 -8.75 -14.98
N ARG A 229 -1.28 -8.04 -16.03
CA ARG A 229 -0.56 -6.90 -16.58
C ARG A 229 -1.24 -5.61 -16.15
N LEU A 230 -0.45 -4.60 -15.80
CA LEU A 230 -0.96 -3.24 -15.55
C LEU A 230 -0.80 -2.41 -16.83
N LYS A 231 -1.86 -1.67 -17.17
CA LYS A 231 -1.86 -0.66 -18.21
C LYS A 231 -2.34 0.65 -17.64
N LEU A 232 -1.55 1.69 -17.83
CA LEU A 232 -1.90 3.08 -17.47
C LEU A 232 -2.19 3.87 -18.76
N ASN A 233 -3.08 4.85 -18.66
CA ASN A 233 -3.31 5.81 -19.72
C ASN A 233 -2.05 6.65 -19.92
N GLU A 234 -1.37 6.47 -21.07
CA GLU A 234 -0.10 7.10 -21.37
C GLU A 234 -0.20 8.64 -21.55
N ASP A 235 -1.40 9.18 -21.76
CA ASP A 235 -1.64 10.62 -21.89
C ASP A 235 -1.56 11.36 -20.55
N VAL A 236 -1.69 10.64 -19.41
CA VAL A 236 -1.55 11.24 -18.09
C VAL A 236 -0.08 11.54 -17.79
N LYS A 237 0.25 12.83 -17.63
CA LYS A 237 1.63 13.35 -17.42
C LYS A 237 1.85 13.93 -16.02
N ASN A 238 0.78 14.12 -15.25
CA ASN A 238 0.85 14.57 -13.87
C ASN A 238 0.24 13.51 -12.96
N ILE A 239 0.92 13.15 -11.88
CA ILE A 239 0.50 12.07 -10.98
C ILE A 239 -0.86 12.35 -10.32
N PHE A 240 -1.23 13.60 -10.16
CA PHE A 240 -2.48 14.03 -9.55
C PHE A 240 -3.68 14.00 -10.51
N ASP A 241 -3.44 13.81 -11.81
CA ASP A 241 -4.49 13.79 -12.83
C ASP A 241 -5.03 12.37 -13.09
N PHE A 242 -4.38 11.33 -12.54
CA PHE A 242 -4.86 9.96 -12.67
C PHE A 242 -6.26 9.80 -12.07
N LYS A 243 -7.12 9.15 -12.83
CA LYS A 243 -8.47 8.72 -12.44
C LYS A 243 -8.55 7.21 -12.46
N TYR A 244 -9.62 6.67 -11.90
CA TYR A 244 -9.86 5.23 -11.89
C TYR A 244 -9.80 4.61 -13.29
N ASP A 245 -10.43 5.26 -14.29
CA ASP A 245 -10.51 4.77 -15.67
C ASP A 245 -9.18 4.85 -16.44
N ASP A 246 -8.17 5.52 -15.89
CA ASP A 246 -6.81 5.57 -16.46
C ASP A 246 -5.96 4.33 -16.08
N ILE A 247 -6.51 3.43 -15.24
CA ILE A 247 -5.80 2.30 -14.64
C ILE A 247 -6.54 1.01 -14.98
N GLU A 248 -5.94 0.17 -15.79
CA GLU A 248 -6.50 -1.11 -16.23
C GLU A 248 -5.58 -2.27 -15.82
N VAL A 249 -6.15 -3.29 -15.18
CA VAL A 249 -5.44 -4.56 -14.90
C VAL A 249 -6.01 -5.62 -15.83
N ILE A 250 -5.15 -6.14 -16.70
CA ILE A 250 -5.49 -7.05 -17.79
C ILE A 250 -5.09 -8.47 -17.40
N ASP A 251 -5.92 -9.44 -17.76
CA ASP A 251 -5.68 -10.88 -17.54
C ASP A 251 -5.59 -11.25 -16.04
N TYR A 252 -6.33 -10.56 -15.16
CA TYR A 252 -6.39 -10.93 -13.76
C TYR A 252 -7.28 -12.15 -13.54
N GLU A 253 -6.63 -13.29 -13.33
CA GLU A 253 -7.28 -14.51 -12.87
C GLU A 253 -6.88 -14.81 -11.43
N SER A 254 -7.86 -15.12 -10.60
CA SER A 254 -7.63 -15.47 -9.20
C SER A 254 -8.47 -16.67 -8.77
N HIS A 255 -8.06 -17.30 -7.68
CA HIS A 255 -8.94 -18.18 -6.93
C HIS A 255 -10.09 -17.37 -6.28
N PRO A 256 -11.18 -18.03 -5.88
CA PRO A 256 -12.29 -17.37 -5.20
C PRO A 256 -11.87 -16.58 -3.96
N LEU A 257 -12.66 -15.57 -3.60
CA LEU A 257 -12.50 -14.83 -2.34
C LEU A 257 -12.45 -15.78 -1.15
N ILE A 258 -11.61 -15.46 -0.17
CA ILE A 258 -11.63 -16.02 1.17
C ILE A 258 -12.04 -14.87 2.10
N SER A 259 -13.25 -14.97 2.67
CA SER A 259 -13.73 -13.98 3.63
C SER A 259 -13.07 -14.17 4.99
N ALA A 260 -12.77 -13.06 5.65
CA ALA A 260 -12.26 -13.05 7.02
C ALA A 260 -12.83 -11.84 7.78
N PRO A 261 -13.04 -11.93 9.10
CA PRO A 261 -13.50 -10.81 9.91
C PRO A 261 -12.42 -9.74 10.00
N ILE A 262 -12.83 -8.46 10.06
CA ILE A 262 -11.91 -7.35 10.32
C ILE A 262 -11.71 -7.27 11.83
N ALA A 263 -10.46 -7.13 12.27
CA ALA A 263 -10.13 -6.86 13.67
C ALA A 263 -10.03 -5.33 13.88
N VAL A 264 -10.94 -4.77 14.67
CA VAL A 264 -11.08 -3.31 14.96
C VAL A 264 -10.83 -3.00 16.44
#